data_9474893cab7c4373a06062f8f415ffb2
#
_entry.id   9474893cab7c4373a06062f8f415ffb2
#
_cell.length_a   1.000
_cell.length_b   1.000
_cell.length_c   1.000
_cell.angle_alpha   90.00
_cell.angle_beta   90.00
_cell.angle_gamma   90.00
#
_symmetry.space_group_name_H-M   'P 1'
#
loop_
_entity.id
_entity.type
_entity.pdbx_description
1 polymer ?
#
loop_
_entity_poly.entity_id
_entity_poly.type
_entity_poly.pdbx_seq_one_letter_code
_entity_poly.pdbx_strand_id
1 'polypeptide(L)'
;MLKVLAIATVGFLALPASADPVLLMAEEDGCYWCGRWDAEIAHIYPKTPEGQAAPLQRYDLRGETPDVEFAQKVRFTPTFILIENGREIDRIEGYPGEDFFWGLLTMMFERAGIALEQAS
;
A
#
# COMPACT_ATOMS: atom_id res chain seq x y z
N MET A 1 -38.48 24.27 -43.76
CA MET A 1 -37.70 23.07 -43.49
C MET A 1 -36.84 23.31 -42.24
N LEU A 2 -37.26 22.82 -41.10
CA LEU A 2 -36.46 22.90 -39.85
C LEU A 2 -35.46 21.75 -39.88
N LYS A 3 -34.16 22.08 -39.94
CA LYS A 3 -33.13 21.10 -39.70
C LYS A 3 -32.92 21.02 -38.18
N VAL A 4 -33.36 19.91 -37.60
CA VAL A 4 -33.06 19.60 -36.18
C VAL A 4 -31.63 19.11 -36.11
N LEU A 5 -30.75 19.96 -35.56
CA LEU A 5 -29.38 19.55 -35.23
C LEU A 5 -29.46 18.71 -33.99
N ALA A 6 -29.31 17.40 -34.11
CA ALA A 6 -29.14 16.51 -32.95
C ALA A 6 -27.74 16.73 -32.38
N ILE A 7 -27.67 17.46 -31.27
CA ILE A 7 -26.42 17.58 -30.50
C ILE A 7 -26.26 16.26 -29.75
N ALA A 8 -25.37 15.42 -30.24
CA ALA A 8 -24.95 14.23 -29.50
C ALA A 8 -24.06 14.69 -28.34
N THR A 9 -24.63 14.76 -27.16
CA THR A 9 -23.85 14.94 -25.93
C THR A 9 -23.09 13.64 -25.67
N VAL A 10 -21.78 13.68 -26.00
CA VAL A 10 -20.86 12.62 -25.60
C VAL A 10 -20.62 12.77 -24.11
N GLY A 11 -21.31 11.96 -23.30
CA GLY A 11 -21.08 11.92 -21.87
C GLY A 11 -19.68 11.36 -21.60
N PHE A 12 -18.81 12.20 -21.03
CA PHE A 12 -17.54 11.72 -20.50
C PHE A 12 -17.81 10.96 -19.23
N LEU A 13 -17.78 9.62 -19.32
CA LEU A 13 -17.71 8.78 -18.13
C LEU A 13 -16.28 8.82 -17.64
N ALA A 14 -16.00 9.69 -16.65
CA ALA A 14 -14.75 9.64 -15.92
C ALA A 14 -14.71 8.30 -15.17
N LEU A 15 -13.89 7.35 -15.65
CA LEU A 15 -13.55 6.18 -14.88
C LEU A 15 -12.85 6.63 -13.61
N PRO A 16 -13.29 6.19 -12.41
CA PRO A 16 -12.55 6.49 -11.20
C PRO A 16 -11.14 5.97 -11.38
N ALA A 17 -10.15 6.86 -11.20
CA ALA A 17 -8.77 6.45 -11.15
C ALA A 17 -8.64 5.47 -9.98
N SER A 18 -8.50 4.17 -10.28
CA SER A 18 -8.17 3.19 -9.26
C SER A 18 -6.73 3.48 -8.84
N ALA A 19 -6.55 4.13 -7.70
CA ALA A 19 -5.23 4.26 -7.11
C ALA A 19 -4.82 2.87 -6.63
N ASP A 20 -3.75 2.35 -7.21
CA ASP A 20 -3.21 1.05 -6.85
C ASP A 20 -2.79 1.06 -5.38
N PRO A 21 -2.96 -0.06 -4.66
CA PRO A 21 -2.50 -0.16 -3.28
C PRO A 21 -0.99 0.06 -3.17
N VAL A 22 -0.58 0.61 -2.04
CA VAL A 22 0.82 0.82 -1.67
C VAL A 22 1.03 0.28 -0.27
N LEU A 23 2.15 -0.39 -0.04
CA LEU A 23 2.59 -0.72 1.31
C LEU A 23 3.58 0.35 1.76
N LEU A 24 3.16 1.17 2.70
CA LEU A 24 3.97 2.25 3.26
C LEU A 24 4.68 1.75 4.51
N MET A 25 6.01 1.85 4.53
CA MET A 25 6.82 1.47 5.69
C MET A 25 7.32 2.72 6.41
N ALA A 26 6.90 2.88 7.65
CA ALA A 26 7.48 3.85 8.56
C ALA A 26 8.75 3.27 9.15
N GLU A 27 9.85 3.98 9.01
CA GLU A 27 11.16 3.57 9.53
C GLU A 27 11.85 4.75 10.20
N GLU A 28 12.95 4.49 10.89
CA GLU A 28 13.79 5.54 11.46
C GLU A 28 15.21 5.02 11.68
N ASP A 29 16.16 5.94 11.76
CA ASP A 29 17.55 5.60 12.05
C ASP A 29 17.67 4.94 13.42
N GLY A 30 18.53 3.91 13.50
CA GLY A 30 18.72 3.17 14.75
C GLY A 30 17.63 2.15 15.07
N CYS A 31 16.68 1.96 14.19
CA CYS A 31 15.63 0.97 14.36
C CYS A 31 16.16 -0.45 14.06
N TYR A 32 16.38 -1.24 15.11
CA TYR A 32 16.91 -2.60 14.97
C TYR A 32 16.02 -3.49 14.08
N TRP A 33 14.72 -3.47 14.33
CA TRP A 33 13.79 -4.33 13.59
C TRP A 33 13.58 -3.88 12.14
N CYS A 34 13.77 -2.58 11.85
CA CYS A 34 13.81 -2.08 10.48
C CYS A 34 14.99 -2.69 9.72
N GLY A 35 16.15 -2.73 10.36
CA GLY A 35 17.34 -3.36 9.77
C GLY A 35 17.17 -4.88 9.56
N ARG A 36 16.51 -5.55 10.48
CA ARG A 36 16.20 -6.98 10.34
C ARG A 36 15.26 -7.22 9.15
N TRP A 37 14.22 -6.42 9.03
CA TRP A 37 13.31 -6.51 7.89
C TRP A 37 14.04 -6.24 6.56
N ASP A 38 14.90 -5.24 6.54
CA ASP A 38 15.71 -4.94 5.35
C ASP A 38 16.58 -6.13 4.94
N ALA A 39 17.21 -6.78 5.88
CA ALA A 39 18.08 -7.93 5.61
C ALA A 39 17.30 -9.16 5.14
N GLU A 40 16.11 -9.38 5.67
CA GLU A 40 15.37 -10.62 5.45
C GLU A 40 14.30 -10.51 4.35
N ILE A 41 13.69 -9.34 4.17
CA ILE A 41 12.48 -9.18 3.36
C ILE A 41 12.66 -8.21 2.19
N ALA A 42 13.31 -7.06 2.40
CA ALA A 42 13.30 -5.95 1.46
C ALA A 42 13.70 -6.35 0.03
N HIS A 43 14.72 -7.19 -0.11
CA HIS A 43 15.22 -7.60 -1.42
C HIS A 43 14.30 -8.60 -2.14
N ILE A 44 13.46 -9.31 -1.39
CA ILE A 44 12.52 -10.28 -1.95
C ILE A 44 11.16 -9.64 -2.23
N TYR A 45 10.75 -8.68 -1.41
CA TYR A 45 9.40 -8.11 -1.43
C TYR A 45 8.94 -7.69 -2.84
N PRO A 46 9.73 -6.93 -3.64
CA PRO A 46 9.28 -6.52 -4.98
C PRO A 46 9.03 -7.67 -5.95
N LYS A 47 9.62 -8.83 -5.67
CA LYS A 47 9.52 -10.02 -6.52
C LYS A 47 8.32 -10.90 -6.17
N THR A 48 7.63 -10.58 -5.08
CA THR A 48 6.49 -11.36 -4.60
C THR A 48 5.18 -10.84 -5.20
N PRO A 49 4.11 -11.68 -5.21
CA PRO A 49 2.78 -11.21 -5.60
C PRO A 49 2.32 -10.02 -4.74
N GLU A 50 2.63 -10.02 -3.45
CA GLU A 50 2.31 -8.94 -2.53
C GLU A 50 3.01 -7.63 -2.93
N GLY A 51 4.31 -7.70 -3.22
CA GLY A 51 5.08 -6.54 -3.63
C GLY A 51 4.67 -5.97 -4.98
N GLN A 52 4.14 -6.82 -5.86
CA GLN A 52 3.60 -6.38 -7.14
C GLN A 52 2.23 -5.77 -6.98
N ALA A 53 1.40 -6.31 -6.09
CA ALA A 53 0.06 -5.78 -5.82
C ALA A 53 0.12 -4.46 -5.03
N ALA A 54 1.06 -4.33 -4.10
CA ALA A 54 1.25 -3.13 -3.28
C ALA A 54 2.75 -2.80 -3.17
N PRO A 55 3.31 -2.06 -4.14
CA PRO A 55 4.71 -1.66 -4.09
C PRO A 55 5.08 -0.95 -2.80
N LEU A 56 6.30 -1.18 -2.34
CA LEU A 56 6.82 -0.58 -1.11
C LEU A 56 7.16 0.88 -1.31
N GLN A 57 6.67 1.73 -0.41
CA GLN A 57 7.14 3.10 -0.22
C GLN A 57 7.63 3.25 1.20
N ARG A 58 8.66 4.06 1.41
CA ARG A 58 9.26 4.25 2.73
C ARG A 58 9.19 5.71 3.14
N TYR A 59 9.04 5.96 4.43
CA TYR A 59 9.23 7.30 4.97
C TYR A 59 9.87 7.23 6.36
N ASP A 60 10.62 8.28 6.69
CA ASP A 60 11.22 8.43 8.00
C ASP A 60 10.17 8.99 8.97
N LEU A 61 9.89 8.26 10.03
CA LEU A 61 8.91 8.68 11.04
C LEU A 61 9.25 10.04 11.67
N ARG A 62 10.54 10.39 11.72
CA ARG A 62 11.03 11.68 12.22
C ARG A 62 11.13 12.77 11.16
N GLY A 63 10.95 12.39 9.91
CA GLY A 63 11.02 13.28 8.77
C GLY A 63 9.67 13.81 8.33
N GLU A 64 9.59 14.14 7.05
CA GLU A 64 8.37 14.63 6.46
C GLU A 64 7.30 13.53 6.42
N THR A 65 6.10 13.85 6.92
CA THR A 65 4.97 12.92 6.89
C THR A 65 4.35 12.90 5.51
N PRO A 66 4.14 11.71 4.91
CA PRO A 66 3.48 11.61 3.61
C PRO A 66 2.04 12.14 3.66
N ASP A 67 1.56 12.59 2.50
CA ASP A 67 0.17 13.04 2.34
C ASP A 67 -0.76 11.83 2.26
N VAL A 68 -1.02 11.25 3.40
CA VAL A 68 -1.86 10.06 3.59
C VAL A 68 -2.81 10.30 4.75
N GLU A 69 -4.05 9.86 4.59
CA GLU A 69 -5.00 9.86 5.68
C GLU A 69 -4.77 8.62 6.55
N PHE A 70 -4.01 8.81 7.64
CA PHE A 70 -3.75 7.75 8.61
C PHE A 70 -4.97 7.53 9.52
N ALA A 71 -5.29 6.27 9.79
CA ALA A 71 -6.37 5.91 10.70
C ALA A 71 -6.05 6.32 12.15
N GLN A 72 -4.78 6.31 12.50
CA GLN A 72 -4.27 6.73 13.80
C GLN A 72 -2.80 7.10 13.67
N LYS A 73 -2.27 7.78 14.67
CA LYS A 73 -0.85 8.18 14.69
C LYS A 73 0.05 6.95 14.60
N VAL A 74 1.09 7.04 13.76
CA VAL A 74 2.14 6.02 13.69
C VAL A 74 3.12 6.27 14.84
N ARG A 75 3.32 5.27 15.70
CA ARG A 75 4.12 5.39 16.93
C ARG A 75 5.33 4.47 16.97
N PHE A 76 5.33 3.42 16.17
CA PHE A 76 6.34 2.36 16.20
C PHE A 76 7.03 2.23 14.86
N THR A 77 8.28 1.79 14.89
CA THR A 77 9.04 1.42 13.70
C THR A 77 9.59 0.00 13.83
N PRO A 78 9.52 -0.80 12.76
CA PRO A 78 8.78 -0.49 11.55
C PRO A 78 7.26 -0.60 11.75
N THR A 79 6.50 0.20 11.02
CA THR A 79 5.05 -0.01 10.85
C THR A 79 4.78 -0.11 9.35
N PHE A 80 4.03 -1.12 8.96
CA PHE A 80 3.67 -1.36 7.56
C PHE A 80 2.21 -1.02 7.38
N ILE A 81 1.93 -0.03 6.55
CA ILE A 81 0.60 0.56 6.41
C ILE A 81 0.12 0.33 4.99
N LEU A 82 -0.99 -0.38 4.85
CA LEU A 82 -1.61 -0.60 3.55
C LEU A 82 -2.45 0.62 3.20
N ILE A 83 -2.06 1.27 2.10
CA ILE A 83 -2.68 2.51 1.61
C ILE A 83 -3.43 2.22 0.33
N GLU A 84 -4.65 2.70 0.25
CA GLU A 84 -5.46 2.65 -0.96
C GLU A 84 -6.22 3.96 -1.10
N ASN A 85 -6.12 4.60 -2.27
CA ASN A 85 -6.71 5.92 -2.52
C ASN A 85 -6.27 7.00 -1.51
N GLY A 86 -4.99 6.98 -1.13
CA GLY A 86 -4.42 7.94 -0.19
C GLY A 86 -4.85 7.76 1.26
N ARG A 87 -5.47 6.65 1.60
CA ARG A 87 -6.05 6.37 2.91
C ARG A 87 -5.53 5.06 3.46
N GLU A 88 -5.19 5.04 4.74
CA GLU A 88 -4.86 3.80 5.44
C GLU A 88 -6.09 2.90 5.55
N ILE A 89 -5.92 1.63 5.13
CA ILE A 89 -6.99 0.62 5.26
C ILE A 89 -6.65 -0.45 6.28
N ASP A 90 -5.36 -0.69 6.55
CA ASP A 90 -4.91 -1.63 7.57
C ASP A 90 -3.43 -1.39 7.88
N ARG A 91 -2.90 -1.97 8.96
CA ARG A 91 -1.48 -1.86 9.31
C ARG A 91 -0.97 -3.06 10.09
N ILE A 92 0.34 -3.26 10.01
CA ILE A 92 1.10 -4.17 10.84
C ILE A 92 2.11 -3.35 11.63
N GLU A 93 2.02 -3.34 12.94
CA GLU A 93 2.95 -2.63 13.81
C GLU A 93 4.07 -3.57 14.26
N GLY A 94 5.31 -3.18 13.97
CA GLY A 94 6.49 -3.98 14.29
C GLY A 94 6.81 -5.02 13.23
N TYR A 95 7.90 -5.75 13.49
CA TYR A 95 8.34 -6.84 12.62
C TYR A 95 8.54 -8.10 13.48
N PRO A 96 7.61 -9.06 13.39
CA PRO A 96 7.62 -10.25 14.27
C PRO A 96 8.49 -11.39 13.74
N GLY A 97 9.30 -11.16 12.71
CA GLY A 97 10.08 -12.18 12.04
C GLY A 97 9.47 -12.57 10.70
N GLU A 98 10.28 -13.26 9.90
CA GLU A 98 9.96 -13.53 8.48
C GLU A 98 8.66 -14.30 8.29
N ASP A 99 8.50 -15.42 8.98
CA ASP A 99 7.33 -16.27 8.80
C ASP A 99 6.03 -15.57 9.21
N PHE A 100 6.03 -14.93 10.37
CA PHE A 100 4.86 -14.20 10.85
C PHE A 100 4.53 -12.98 9.98
N PHE A 101 5.56 -12.30 9.47
CA PHE A 101 5.36 -11.15 8.60
C PHE A 101 4.56 -11.52 7.36
N TRP A 102 4.98 -12.57 6.65
CA TRP A 102 4.28 -13.01 5.44
C TRP A 102 2.84 -13.46 5.74
N GLY A 103 2.63 -14.16 6.84
CA GLY A 103 1.29 -14.57 7.26
C GLY A 103 0.37 -13.39 7.56
N LEU A 104 0.87 -12.41 8.31
CA LEU A 104 0.11 -11.19 8.62
C LEU A 104 -0.17 -10.36 7.37
N LEU A 105 0.80 -10.26 6.47
CA LEU A 105 0.65 -9.52 5.22
C LEU A 105 -0.42 -10.17 4.33
N THR A 106 -0.38 -11.48 4.19
CA THR A 106 -1.39 -12.22 3.43
C THR A 106 -2.79 -12.01 3.99
N MET A 107 -2.95 -12.12 5.31
CA MET A 107 -4.23 -11.87 5.97
C MET A 107 -4.71 -10.43 5.76
N MET A 108 -3.80 -9.47 5.83
CA MET A 108 -4.12 -8.06 5.60
C MET A 108 -4.64 -7.82 4.19
N PHE A 109 -3.99 -8.40 3.20
CA PHE A 109 -4.41 -8.28 1.80
C PHE A 109 -5.74 -8.98 1.53
N GLU A 110 -5.98 -10.13 2.15
CA GLU A 110 -7.27 -10.83 2.07
C GLU A 110 -8.40 -9.98 2.64
N ARG A 111 -8.19 -9.39 3.82
CA ARG A 111 -9.19 -8.50 4.44
C ARG A 111 -9.48 -7.27 3.57
N ALA A 112 -8.46 -6.78 2.88
CA ALA A 112 -8.60 -5.63 1.99
C ALA A 112 -9.23 -5.98 0.63
N GLY A 113 -9.44 -7.26 0.34
CA GLY A 113 -9.96 -7.70 -0.94
C GLY A 113 -8.98 -7.55 -2.09
N ILE A 114 -7.68 -7.50 -1.79
CA ILE A 114 -6.63 -7.41 -2.81
C ILE A 114 -6.33 -8.80 -3.34
N ALA A 115 -6.60 -9.01 -4.63
CA ALA A 115 -6.26 -10.27 -5.29
C ALA A 115 -4.76 -10.34 -5.54
N LEU A 116 -4.15 -11.46 -5.14
CA LEU A 116 -2.76 -11.75 -5.43
C LEU A 116 -2.70 -12.68 -6.65
N GLU A 117 -2.00 -12.23 -7.70
CA GLU A 117 -1.70 -13.10 -8.82
C GLU A 117 -0.64 -14.11 -8.39
N GLN A 118 -1.05 -15.35 -8.27
CA GLN A 118 -0.09 -16.41 -8.02
C GLN A 118 0.71 -16.64 -9.29
N ALA A 119 2.03 -16.50 -9.18
CA ALA A 119 2.94 -16.91 -10.23
C ALA A 119 2.79 -18.41 -10.45
N SER A 120 2.18 -18.76 -11.58
CA SER A 120 2.11 -20.15 -12.01
C SER A 120 3.47 -20.60 -12.56
#